data_bf78eb0e84cc1f0b9324876a6dc99f5f
#
_entry.id   bf78eb0e84cc1f0b9324876a6dc99f5f
#
_cell.length_a   1.000
_cell.length_b   1.000
_cell.length_c   1.000
_cell.angle_alpha   90.00
_cell.angle_beta   90.00
_cell.angle_gamma   90.00
#
_symmetry.space_group_name_H-M   'P 1'
#
loop_
_entity.id
_entity.type
_entity.pdbx_description
1 polymer ?
#
loop_
_entity_poly.entity_id
_entity_poly.type
_entity_poly.pdbx_seq_one_letter_code
_entity_poly.pdbx_strand_id
1 'polypeptide(L)'
;ENCLYWSIRAWGDFLTSQNIAHGQAFSFNEIANYMNLEYRQPDGTAMMVALCLIDSGDQTDEVYEFCAENAEWALPCKGTDTMLSHYKLSTVNKAGSKAYGMNLVLVDGGKYKDMIASRMRKPNGKGSWMVYKDTDLEYCEQVTAEHKVVERNANGRETQRWVLKTSHADNHYLDTEVYAMAAADVRGVRTLFLQNGNEQEAPPTMPPANQEGEKPWIITPTENWL
;
A
#
# COMPACT_ATOMS: atom_id res chain seq x y z
N GLU A 1 -17.11 9.72 16.36
CA GLU A 1 -16.52 10.67 15.38
C GLU A 1 -15.97 9.88 14.23
N ASN A 2 -16.45 10.12 13.03
CA ASN A 2 -15.96 9.43 11.83
C ASN A 2 -14.60 10.05 11.48
N CYS A 3 -13.51 9.29 11.61
CA CYS A 3 -12.22 9.68 11.07
C CYS A 3 -11.84 8.77 9.90
N LEU A 4 -11.05 9.29 8.98
CA LEU A 4 -10.51 8.60 7.82
C LEU A 4 -9.05 8.24 8.14
N TYR A 5 -8.73 6.95 8.16
CA TYR A 5 -7.35 6.49 8.26
C TYR A 5 -6.69 6.51 6.89
N TRP A 6 -5.44 6.93 6.82
CA TRP A 6 -4.69 6.97 5.58
C TRP A 6 -3.23 6.54 5.78
N SER A 7 -2.64 6.00 4.74
CA SER A 7 -1.21 5.72 4.67
C SER A 7 -0.65 6.03 3.29
N ILE A 8 0.62 6.46 3.25
CA ILE A 8 1.37 6.70 2.03
C ILE A 8 2.61 5.81 2.05
N ARG A 9 2.80 5.06 0.97
CA ARG A 9 3.90 4.12 0.83
C ARG A 9 4.69 4.38 -0.44
N ALA A 10 6.00 4.56 -0.29
CA ALA A 10 6.93 4.62 -1.40
C ALA A 10 7.29 3.20 -1.86
N TRP A 11 7.49 3.04 -3.16
CA TRP A 11 7.74 1.76 -3.81
C TRP A 11 8.98 1.83 -4.69
N GLY A 12 9.74 0.75 -4.70
CA GLY A 12 10.89 0.55 -5.55
C GLY A 12 10.92 -0.86 -6.14
N ASP A 13 12.04 -1.20 -6.75
CA ASP A 13 12.23 -2.47 -7.44
C ASP A 13 11.91 -3.68 -6.57
N PHE A 14 11.40 -4.74 -7.22
CA PHE A 14 11.01 -6.01 -6.58
C PHE A 14 9.95 -5.87 -5.48
N LEU A 15 9.12 -4.82 -5.54
CA LEU A 15 8.16 -4.46 -4.50
C LEU A 15 8.84 -4.14 -3.14
N THR A 16 10.05 -3.65 -3.14
CA THR A 16 10.64 -3.02 -1.96
C THR A 16 9.82 -1.81 -1.61
N SER A 17 9.42 -1.65 -0.36
CA SER A 17 8.52 -0.55 0.00
C SER A 17 8.75 -0.03 1.41
N GLN A 18 8.45 1.25 1.60
CA GLN A 18 8.50 1.92 2.89
C GLN A 18 7.25 2.76 3.09
N ASN A 19 6.56 2.58 4.22
CA ASN A 19 5.60 3.57 4.66
C ASN A 19 6.35 4.85 4.98
N ILE A 20 5.94 5.97 4.39
CA ILE A 20 6.60 7.27 4.57
C ILE A 20 5.76 8.26 5.35
N ALA A 21 4.45 8.04 5.42
CA ALA A 21 3.53 8.80 6.23
C ALA A 21 2.24 8.01 6.46
N HIS A 22 1.60 8.24 7.58
CA HIS A 22 0.26 7.74 7.90
C HIS A 22 -0.40 8.68 8.91
N GLY A 23 -1.69 8.54 9.09
CA GLY A 23 -2.42 9.35 10.05
C GLY A 23 -3.92 9.20 9.94
N GLN A 24 -4.61 10.09 10.63
CA GLN A 24 -6.06 10.24 10.63
C GLN A 24 -6.42 11.60 10.05
N ALA A 25 -7.56 11.68 9.39
CA ALA A 25 -8.14 12.91 8.87
C ALA A 25 -9.64 12.94 9.19
N PHE A 26 -10.21 14.12 9.32
CA PHE A 26 -11.64 14.28 9.66
C PHE A 26 -12.47 14.77 8.47
N SER A 27 -11.84 14.92 7.32
CA SER A 27 -12.49 15.29 6.07
C SER A 27 -11.72 14.81 4.84
N PHE A 28 -12.42 14.67 3.72
CA PHE A 28 -11.79 14.40 2.43
C PHE A 28 -10.88 15.54 1.96
N ASN A 29 -11.14 16.78 2.36
CA ASN A 29 -10.25 17.90 2.06
C ASN A 29 -8.88 17.75 2.74
N GLU A 30 -8.85 17.25 3.98
CA GLU A 30 -7.59 16.93 4.64
C GLU A 30 -6.84 15.79 3.92
N ILE A 31 -7.55 14.75 3.48
CA ILE A 31 -6.97 13.69 2.64
C ILE A 31 -6.36 14.29 1.37
N ALA A 32 -7.08 15.17 0.66
CA ALA A 32 -6.56 15.82 -0.54
C ALA A 32 -5.28 16.61 -0.24
N ASN A 33 -5.21 17.31 0.89
CA ASN A 33 -4.01 18.04 1.29
C ASN A 33 -2.81 17.10 1.45
N TYR A 34 -2.95 15.96 2.15
CA TYR A 34 -1.87 15.00 2.32
C TYR A 34 -1.47 14.34 0.99
N MET A 35 -2.43 13.99 0.14
CA MET A 35 -2.14 13.32 -1.14
C MET A 35 -1.50 14.24 -2.18
N ASN A 36 -1.70 15.55 -2.08
CA ASN A 36 -1.11 16.55 -2.95
C ASN A 36 0.21 17.13 -2.41
N LEU A 37 0.73 16.66 -1.29
CA LEU A 37 2.05 17.06 -0.82
C LEU A 37 3.16 16.48 -1.70
N GLU A 38 4.24 17.25 -1.81
CA GLU A 38 5.49 16.80 -2.39
C GLU A 38 6.30 16.03 -1.32
N TYR A 39 6.59 14.77 -1.59
CA TYR A 39 7.46 13.92 -0.76
C TYR A 39 8.83 13.85 -1.40
N ARG A 40 9.91 13.91 -0.59
CA ARG A 40 11.27 13.94 -1.13
C ARG A 40 12.05 12.69 -0.75
N GLN A 41 12.76 12.15 -1.74
CA GLN A 41 13.76 11.13 -1.53
C GLN A 41 15.02 11.73 -0.86
N PRO A 42 15.90 10.91 -0.29
CA PRO A 42 17.14 11.40 0.33
C PRO A 42 18.07 12.16 -0.63
N ASP A 43 17.98 11.89 -1.93
CA ASP A 43 18.73 12.59 -3.00
C ASP A 43 18.11 13.94 -3.41
N GLY A 44 16.95 14.30 -2.80
CA GLY A 44 16.18 15.50 -3.10
C GLY A 44 15.14 15.35 -4.20
N THR A 45 15.07 14.20 -4.86
CA THR A 45 14.05 13.95 -5.91
C THR A 45 12.65 14.05 -5.32
N ALA A 46 11.82 14.89 -5.94
CA ALA A 46 10.43 15.08 -5.56
C ALA A 46 9.55 13.95 -6.09
N MET A 47 8.66 13.47 -5.25
CA MET A 47 7.64 12.48 -5.58
C MET A 47 6.26 12.95 -5.15
N MET A 48 5.26 12.61 -5.93
CA MET A 48 3.85 12.84 -5.64
C MET A 48 3.14 11.49 -5.45
N VAL A 49 1.99 11.49 -4.77
CA VAL A 49 1.13 10.31 -4.73
C VAL A 49 0.65 9.99 -6.13
N ALA A 50 1.04 8.85 -6.66
CA ALA A 50 0.71 8.43 -8.02
C ALA A 50 -0.68 7.78 -8.12
N LEU A 51 -1.18 7.19 -7.04
CA LEU A 51 -2.52 6.61 -6.95
C LEU A 51 -2.89 6.41 -5.47
N CYS A 52 -4.09 6.85 -5.11
CA CYS A 52 -4.75 6.58 -3.85
C CYS A 52 -6.01 5.74 -4.11
N LEU A 53 -6.16 4.63 -3.39
CA LEU A 53 -7.40 3.85 -3.38
C LEU A 53 -8.19 4.21 -2.12
N ILE A 54 -9.46 4.54 -2.29
CA ILE A 54 -10.36 4.95 -1.21
C ILE A 54 -11.48 3.93 -1.08
N ASP A 55 -11.62 3.35 0.11
CA ASP A 55 -12.70 2.38 0.36
C ASP A 55 -14.07 3.05 0.19
N SER A 56 -14.88 2.47 -0.67
CA SER A 56 -16.25 2.90 -0.95
C SER A 56 -17.29 1.90 -0.40
N GLY A 57 -16.91 1.09 0.56
CA GLY A 57 -17.83 0.15 1.25
C GLY A 57 -18.85 0.90 2.09
N ASP A 58 -18.41 1.91 2.82
CA ASP A 58 -19.23 2.87 3.54
C ASP A 58 -19.15 4.25 2.85
N GLN A 59 -20.08 5.17 3.12
CA GLN A 59 -20.14 6.54 2.57
C GLN A 59 -19.92 6.59 1.03
N THR A 60 -20.46 5.61 0.32
CA THR A 60 -20.19 5.35 -1.09
C THR A 60 -20.31 6.60 -1.99
N ASP A 61 -21.33 7.46 -1.74
CA ASP A 61 -21.58 8.63 -2.57
C ASP A 61 -20.52 9.71 -2.39
N GLU A 62 -20.13 9.96 -1.16
CA GLU A 62 -19.09 10.93 -0.82
C GLU A 62 -17.73 10.51 -1.39
N VAL A 63 -17.39 9.21 -1.26
CA VAL A 63 -16.17 8.65 -1.85
C VAL A 63 -16.18 8.77 -3.37
N TYR A 64 -17.32 8.47 -4.02
CA TYR A 64 -17.43 8.57 -5.48
C TYR A 64 -17.31 10.01 -5.96
N GLU A 65 -17.91 10.96 -5.25
CA GLU A 65 -17.79 12.40 -5.57
C GLU A 65 -16.35 12.85 -5.43
N PHE A 66 -15.70 12.55 -4.31
CA PHE A 66 -14.31 12.88 -4.06
C PHE A 66 -13.35 12.28 -5.10
N CYS A 67 -13.52 11.00 -5.45
CA CYS A 67 -12.71 10.35 -6.47
C CYS A 67 -12.93 10.97 -7.86
N ALA A 68 -14.15 11.38 -8.18
CA ALA A 68 -14.43 12.05 -9.45
C ALA A 68 -13.78 13.44 -9.55
N GLU A 69 -13.71 14.16 -8.43
CA GLU A 69 -13.06 15.48 -8.34
C GLU A 69 -11.52 15.39 -8.36
N ASN A 70 -10.95 14.23 -8.01
CA ASN A 70 -9.51 13.97 -7.93
C ASN A 70 -9.08 12.79 -8.82
N ALA A 71 -9.70 12.67 -10.00
CA ALA A 71 -9.58 11.48 -10.86
C ALA A 71 -8.15 11.22 -11.39
N GLU A 72 -7.26 12.19 -11.31
CA GLU A 72 -5.85 12.05 -11.71
C GLU A 72 -5.04 11.14 -10.78
N TRP A 73 -5.43 11.05 -9.50
CA TRP A 73 -4.71 10.23 -8.49
C TRP A 73 -5.62 9.42 -7.57
N ALA A 74 -6.95 9.60 -7.57
CA ALA A 74 -7.87 8.89 -6.69
C ALA A 74 -8.77 7.91 -7.46
N LEU A 75 -8.91 6.70 -6.96
CA LEU A 75 -9.90 5.72 -7.44
C LEU A 75 -10.67 5.11 -6.27
N PRO A 76 -11.99 4.91 -6.41
CA PRO A 76 -12.74 4.14 -5.42
C PRO A 76 -12.34 2.67 -5.45
N CYS A 77 -12.31 2.03 -4.29
CA CYS A 77 -12.10 0.59 -4.19
C CYS A 77 -13.17 -0.06 -3.30
N LYS A 78 -13.23 -1.38 -3.35
CA LYS A 78 -14.02 -2.22 -2.45
C LYS A 78 -13.26 -3.50 -2.12
N GLY A 79 -13.23 -3.84 -0.85
CA GLY A 79 -12.80 -5.16 -0.40
C GLY A 79 -13.75 -6.24 -0.93
N THR A 80 -13.22 -7.36 -1.33
CA THR A 80 -13.97 -8.55 -1.73
C THR A 80 -13.30 -9.79 -1.19
N ASP A 81 -14.07 -10.83 -0.94
CA ASP A 81 -13.56 -12.13 -0.56
C ASP A 81 -13.40 -13.01 -1.79
N THR A 82 -12.32 -13.81 -1.81
CA THR A 82 -12.14 -14.91 -2.76
C THR A 82 -12.23 -14.55 -4.25
N MET A 83 -11.28 -13.76 -4.74
CA MET A 83 -11.06 -13.61 -6.19
C MET A 83 -9.94 -14.54 -6.68
N LEU A 84 -9.89 -14.81 -7.99
CA LEU A 84 -8.75 -15.51 -8.61
C LEU A 84 -7.50 -14.61 -8.62
N SER A 85 -7.67 -13.34 -8.97
CA SER A 85 -6.61 -12.31 -8.96
C SER A 85 -6.52 -11.58 -7.62
N HIS A 86 -5.46 -10.85 -7.38
CA HIS A 86 -5.31 -9.99 -6.21
C HIS A 86 -6.24 -8.78 -6.29
N TYR A 87 -6.43 -8.23 -7.48
CA TYR A 87 -7.39 -7.16 -7.75
C TYR A 87 -8.07 -7.37 -9.10
N LYS A 88 -9.17 -6.67 -9.31
CA LYS A 88 -9.89 -6.60 -10.58
C LYS A 88 -10.39 -5.19 -10.81
N LEU A 89 -10.24 -4.68 -12.02
CA LEU A 89 -10.88 -3.45 -12.43
C LEU A 89 -12.33 -3.72 -12.83
N SER A 90 -13.23 -2.94 -12.29
CA SER A 90 -14.65 -2.88 -12.59
C SER A 90 -15.00 -1.44 -12.92
N THR A 91 -16.29 -1.12 -13.03
CA THR A 91 -16.76 0.22 -13.35
C THR A 91 -17.85 0.63 -12.37
N VAL A 92 -17.83 1.89 -11.96
CA VAL A 92 -18.92 2.48 -11.18
C VAL A 92 -20.17 2.58 -12.06
N ASN A 93 -21.21 1.81 -11.76
CA ASN A 93 -22.47 1.76 -12.51
C ASN A 93 -23.64 2.44 -11.77
N LYS A 94 -23.36 3.31 -10.79
CA LYS A 94 -24.39 4.03 -10.06
C LYS A 94 -24.89 5.20 -10.88
N ALA A 95 -26.12 5.08 -11.41
CA ALA A 95 -26.77 6.13 -12.17
C ALA A 95 -26.88 7.43 -11.34
N GLY A 96 -26.55 8.58 -11.93
CA GLY A 96 -26.55 9.89 -11.27
C GLY A 96 -25.32 10.19 -10.40
N SER A 97 -24.39 9.25 -10.24
CA SER A 97 -23.12 9.49 -9.56
C SER A 97 -22.17 10.31 -10.46
N LYS A 98 -21.43 11.27 -9.89
CA LYS A 98 -20.33 11.97 -10.59
C LYS A 98 -19.23 10.99 -11.05
N ALA A 99 -19.04 9.88 -10.38
CA ALA A 99 -18.08 8.83 -10.73
C ALA A 99 -18.62 7.81 -11.74
N TYR A 100 -19.81 7.99 -12.33
CA TYR A 100 -20.35 7.03 -13.30
C TYR A 100 -19.38 6.78 -14.45
N GLY A 101 -19.10 5.53 -14.72
CA GLY A 101 -18.13 5.12 -15.74
C GLY A 101 -16.67 5.10 -15.27
N MET A 102 -16.36 5.61 -14.10
CA MET A 102 -15.02 5.59 -13.50
C MET A 102 -14.61 4.16 -13.13
N ASN A 103 -13.32 3.88 -13.16
CA ASN A 103 -12.80 2.60 -12.67
C ASN A 103 -13.06 2.44 -11.17
N LEU A 104 -13.54 1.24 -10.80
CA LEU A 104 -13.67 0.76 -9.43
C LEU A 104 -12.70 -0.41 -9.23
N VAL A 105 -11.85 -0.33 -8.24
CA VAL A 105 -10.88 -1.39 -7.94
C VAL A 105 -11.48 -2.36 -6.92
N LEU A 106 -11.71 -3.60 -7.33
CA LEU A 106 -12.07 -4.68 -6.41
C LEU A 106 -10.80 -5.32 -5.88
N VAL A 107 -10.66 -5.46 -4.56
CA VAL A 107 -9.42 -5.85 -3.87
C VAL A 107 -9.66 -7.11 -3.04
N ASP A 108 -8.89 -8.18 -3.29
CA ASP A 108 -8.85 -9.36 -2.41
C ASP A 108 -7.95 -9.04 -1.20
N GLY A 109 -8.57 -8.59 -0.11
CA GLY A 109 -7.85 -8.19 1.09
C GLY A 109 -7.01 -9.32 1.70
N GLY A 110 -7.50 -10.56 1.65
CA GLY A 110 -6.79 -11.72 2.19
C GLY A 110 -5.45 -11.99 1.48
N LYS A 111 -5.44 -11.90 0.15
CA LYS A 111 -4.21 -12.08 -0.63
C LYS A 111 -3.18 -11.00 -0.38
N TYR A 112 -3.62 -9.75 -0.25
CA TYR A 112 -2.69 -8.66 0.07
C TYR A 112 -2.18 -8.74 1.50
N LYS A 113 -3.00 -9.13 2.48
CA LYS A 113 -2.55 -9.41 3.85
C LYS A 113 -1.49 -10.53 3.87
N ASP A 114 -1.63 -11.57 3.05
CA ASP A 114 -0.61 -12.62 2.87
C ASP A 114 0.71 -12.05 2.33
N MET A 115 0.63 -11.17 1.34
CA MET A 115 1.80 -10.52 0.76
C MET A 115 2.50 -9.61 1.77
N ILE A 116 1.75 -8.77 2.48
CA ILE A 116 2.27 -7.88 3.53
C ILE A 116 2.98 -8.71 4.59
N ALA A 117 2.31 -9.69 5.19
CA ALA A 117 2.86 -10.55 6.23
C ALA A 117 4.13 -11.30 5.78
N SER A 118 4.19 -11.73 4.52
CA SER A 118 5.38 -12.37 3.96
C SER A 118 6.55 -11.39 3.84
N ARG A 119 6.29 -10.13 3.45
CA ARG A 119 7.32 -9.11 3.24
C ARG A 119 7.83 -8.50 4.54
N MET A 120 6.97 -8.37 5.55
CA MET A 120 7.37 -7.95 6.90
C MET A 120 8.40 -8.88 7.55
N ARG A 121 8.43 -10.16 7.15
CA ARG A 121 9.40 -11.15 7.66
C ARG A 121 10.74 -11.10 6.95
N LYS A 122 10.87 -10.36 5.85
CA LYS A 122 12.13 -10.22 5.14
C LYS A 122 13.06 -9.24 5.87
N PRO A 123 14.37 -9.49 5.87
CA PRO A 123 15.33 -8.48 6.28
C PRO A 123 15.14 -7.19 5.47
N ASN A 124 15.47 -6.05 6.05
CA ASN A 124 15.42 -4.77 5.35
C ASN A 124 16.23 -4.83 4.04
N GLY A 125 15.68 -4.24 2.99
CA GLY A 125 16.27 -4.25 1.65
C GLY A 125 15.33 -4.84 0.60
N LYS A 126 15.88 -5.52 -0.37
CA LYS A 126 15.18 -6.00 -1.57
C LYS A 126 13.92 -6.80 -1.26
N GLY A 127 12.78 -6.24 -1.63
CA GLY A 127 11.47 -6.86 -1.47
C GLY A 127 10.91 -6.88 -0.06
N SER A 128 11.52 -6.13 0.88
CA SER A 128 11.00 -5.97 2.23
C SER A 128 9.87 -4.93 2.32
N TRP A 129 9.13 -5.00 3.41
CA TRP A 129 8.09 -4.05 3.78
C TRP A 129 8.60 -3.26 5.00
N MET A 130 8.88 -1.99 4.83
CA MET A 130 9.52 -1.15 5.84
C MET A 130 8.58 -0.03 6.30
N VAL A 131 8.90 0.54 7.45
CA VAL A 131 8.25 1.73 8.01
C VAL A 131 9.29 2.83 8.23
N TYR A 132 8.86 4.09 8.34
CA TYR A 132 9.77 5.17 8.67
C TYR A 132 10.09 5.19 10.18
N LYS A 133 11.14 5.93 10.54
CA LYS A 133 11.71 5.86 11.90
C LYS A 133 10.78 6.36 13.01
N ASP A 134 9.92 7.32 12.73
CA ASP A 134 9.03 7.93 13.72
C ASP A 134 7.62 7.30 13.71
N THR A 135 7.52 6.05 13.18
CA THR A 135 6.29 5.26 13.21
C THR A 135 5.86 5.00 14.65
N ASP A 136 4.62 5.34 14.96
CA ASP A 136 4.07 5.21 16.31
C ASP A 136 3.59 3.78 16.62
N LEU A 137 3.29 3.57 17.92
CA LEU A 137 2.85 2.26 18.40
C LEU A 137 1.45 1.92 17.89
N GLU A 138 0.55 2.90 17.79
CA GLU A 138 -0.83 2.69 17.31
C GLU A 138 -0.82 2.09 15.90
N TYR A 139 -0.04 2.67 14.99
CA TYR A 139 0.12 2.13 13.64
C TYR A 139 0.65 0.69 13.68
N CYS A 140 1.69 0.42 14.47
CA CYS A 140 2.29 -0.92 14.56
C CYS A 140 1.29 -1.95 15.11
N GLU A 141 0.51 -1.60 16.12
CA GLU A 141 -0.53 -2.44 16.71
C GLU A 141 -1.62 -2.75 15.69
N GLN A 142 -2.15 -1.75 15.00
CA GLN A 142 -3.21 -1.92 14.01
C GLN A 142 -2.74 -2.71 12.79
N VAL A 143 -1.54 -2.46 12.26
CA VAL A 143 -1.00 -3.22 11.11
C VAL A 143 -0.76 -4.69 11.47
N THR A 144 -0.52 -4.99 12.74
CA THR A 144 -0.32 -6.37 13.22
C THR A 144 -1.54 -6.93 13.97
N ALA A 145 -2.68 -6.27 13.94
CA ALA A 145 -3.88 -6.64 14.71
C ALA A 145 -4.51 -7.97 14.28
N GLU A 146 -4.23 -8.43 13.06
CA GLU A 146 -4.81 -9.66 12.55
C GLU A 146 -3.80 -10.82 12.49
N HIS A 147 -4.33 -12.03 12.45
CA HIS A 147 -3.59 -13.25 12.18
C HIS A 147 -4.40 -14.21 11.31
N LYS A 148 -3.71 -15.12 10.66
CA LYS A 148 -4.35 -16.12 9.79
C LYS A 148 -4.75 -17.34 10.57
N VAL A 149 -6.01 -17.75 10.44
CA VAL A 149 -6.55 -18.98 11.02
C VAL A 149 -6.92 -19.97 9.94
N VAL A 150 -6.84 -21.26 10.29
CA VAL A 150 -7.34 -22.37 9.46
C VAL A 150 -8.64 -22.86 10.07
N GLU A 151 -9.71 -22.77 9.31
CA GLU A 151 -11.01 -23.30 9.69
C GLU A 151 -11.35 -24.51 8.83
N ARG A 152 -11.89 -25.54 9.46
CA ARG A 152 -12.37 -26.72 8.75
C ARG A 152 -13.90 -26.70 8.73
N ASN A 153 -14.49 -26.64 7.54
CA ASN A 153 -15.93 -26.71 7.39
C ASN A 153 -16.49 -28.11 7.68
N ALA A 154 -17.83 -28.24 7.77
CA ALA A 154 -18.51 -29.51 8.06
C ALA A 154 -18.17 -30.64 7.06
N ASN A 155 -17.71 -30.31 5.84
CA ASN A 155 -17.31 -31.26 4.81
C ASN A 155 -15.81 -31.62 4.88
N GLY A 156 -15.10 -31.19 5.93
CA GLY A 156 -13.67 -31.45 6.12
C GLY A 156 -12.73 -30.58 5.27
N ARG A 157 -13.24 -29.66 4.46
CA ARG A 157 -12.44 -28.75 3.67
C ARG A 157 -11.85 -27.65 4.55
N GLU A 158 -10.55 -27.46 4.49
CA GLU A 158 -9.85 -26.38 5.16
C GLU A 158 -9.95 -25.10 4.35
N THR A 159 -10.27 -23.99 5.02
CA THR A 159 -10.24 -22.63 4.51
C THR A 159 -9.37 -21.78 5.43
N GLN A 160 -8.67 -20.82 4.85
CA GLN A 160 -7.83 -19.89 5.61
C GLN A 160 -8.43 -18.50 5.52
N ARG A 161 -8.52 -17.83 6.64
CA ARG A 161 -8.95 -16.42 6.67
C ARG A 161 -8.18 -15.60 7.70
N TRP A 162 -8.09 -14.31 7.47
CA TRP A 162 -7.55 -13.35 8.41
C TRP A 162 -8.62 -12.96 9.42
N VAL A 163 -8.26 -12.91 10.69
CA VAL A 163 -9.14 -12.54 11.81
C VAL A 163 -8.39 -11.67 12.79
N LEU A 164 -9.10 -10.78 13.47
CA LEU A 164 -8.54 -9.99 14.56
C LEU A 164 -8.02 -10.89 15.66
N LYS A 165 -6.87 -10.56 16.24
CA LYS A 165 -6.27 -11.25 17.40
C LYS A 165 -7.12 -11.10 18.66
N THR A 166 -7.78 -9.95 18.79
CA THR A 166 -8.73 -9.64 19.86
C THR A 166 -9.96 -8.97 19.27
N SER A 167 -11.13 -9.19 19.84
CA SER A 167 -12.43 -8.72 19.32
C SER A 167 -12.59 -7.18 19.30
N HIS A 168 -11.68 -6.46 19.93
CA HIS A 168 -11.72 -4.99 20.05
C HIS A 168 -10.47 -4.32 19.45
N ALA A 169 -9.65 -5.07 18.73
CA ALA A 169 -8.50 -4.48 18.07
C ALA A 169 -8.94 -3.73 16.81
N ASP A 170 -8.44 -2.52 16.64
CA ASP A 170 -8.56 -1.79 15.40
C ASP A 170 -7.55 -2.30 14.38
N ASN A 171 -7.91 -2.32 13.10
CA ASN A 171 -7.07 -2.79 11.99
C ASN A 171 -7.06 -1.79 10.82
N HIS A 172 -7.51 -0.57 11.04
CA HIS A 172 -7.67 0.43 9.97
C HIS A 172 -6.38 0.67 9.20
N TYR A 173 -5.23 0.78 9.88
CA TYR A 173 -3.95 0.94 9.19
C TYR A 173 -3.53 -0.32 8.40
N LEU A 174 -3.91 -1.53 8.83
CA LEU A 174 -3.69 -2.72 8.00
C LEU A 174 -4.49 -2.63 6.70
N ASP A 175 -5.73 -2.18 6.75
CA ASP A 175 -6.56 -2.05 5.56
C ASP A 175 -6.06 -0.93 4.64
N THR A 176 -5.57 0.21 5.18
CA THR A 176 -4.90 1.24 4.35
C THR A 176 -3.66 0.71 3.65
N GLU A 177 -2.87 -0.14 4.30
CA GLU A 177 -1.70 -0.79 3.71
C GLU A 177 -2.06 -1.83 2.64
N VAL A 178 -3.18 -2.54 2.81
CA VAL A 178 -3.76 -3.42 1.79
C VAL A 178 -4.10 -2.62 0.53
N TYR A 179 -4.75 -1.47 0.69
CA TYR A 179 -5.12 -0.61 -0.43
C TYR A 179 -3.90 0.08 -1.05
N ALA A 180 -2.89 0.47 -0.27
CA ALA A 180 -1.63 0.99 -0.80
C ALA A 180 -0.89 -0.06 -1.67
N MET A 181 -0.89 -1.33 -1.24
CA MET A 181 -0.29 -2.42 -2.03
C MET A 181 -1.12 -2.72 -3.29
N ALA A 182 -2.43 -2.65 -3.22
CA ALA A 182 -3.30 -2.80 -4.40
C ALA A 182 -3.10 -1.64 -5.38
N ALA A 183 -2.95 -0.41 -4.90
CA ALA A 183 -2.62 0.76 -5.74
C ALA A 183 -1.30 0.57 -6.48
N ALA A 184 -0.27 0.06 -5.81
CA ALA A 184 1.02 -0.27 -6.42
C ALA A 184 0.88 -1.31 -7.54
N ASP A 185 0.06 -2.34 -7.33
CA ASP A 185 -0.22 -3.35 -8.36
C ASP A 185 -0.95 -2.74 -9.58
N VAL A 186 -1.96 -1.90 -9.35
CA VAL A 186 -2.67 -1.18 -10.41
C VAL A 186 -1.71 -0.29 -11.21
N ARG A 187 -0.73 0.33 -10.56
CA ARG A 187 0.33 1.14 -11.20
C ARG A 187 1.45 0.31 -11.83
N GLY A 188 1.40 -1.02 -11.75
CA GLY A 188 2.38 -1.90 -12.38
C GLY A 188 3.75 -1.94 -11.67
N VAL A 189 3.82 -1.62 -10.38
CA VAL A 189 5.08 -1.59 -9.61
C VAL A 189 5.82 -2.94 -9.63
N ARG A 190 5.12 -4.05 -9.84
CA ARG A 190 5.76 -5.38 -9.98
C ARG A 190 6.77 -5.47 -11.13
N THR A 191 6.63 -4.62 -12.13
CA THR A 191 7.45 -4.64 -13.35
C THR A 191 8.42 -3.46 -13.45
N LEU A 192 8.56 -2.65 -12.41
CA LEU A 192 9.47 -1.49 -12.41
C LEU A 192 10.90 -1.88 -12.82
N PHE A 193 11.43 -2.97 -12.29
CA PHE A 193 12.78 -3.45 -12.62
C PHE A 193 12.96 -3.79 -14.10
N LEU A 194 11.89 -4.13 -14.83
CA LEU A 194 11.96 -4.38 -16.28
C LEU A 194 12.06 -3.06 -17.07
N GLN A 195 11.53 -1.99 -16.54
CA GLN A 195 11.58 -0.66 -17.16
C GLN A 195 12.95 -0.02 -16.97
N ASN A 196 13.54 -0.17 -15.78
CA ASN A 196 14.87 0.33 -15.45
C ASN A 196 15.99 -0.49 -16.09
N GLY A 197 15.77 -1.75 -16.43
CA GLY A 197 16.75 -2.65 -17.06
C GLY A 197 16.94 -2.46 -18.57
N ASN A 198 16.17 -1.58 -19.23
CA ASN A 198 16.33 -1.27 -20.66
C ASN A 198 17.32 -0.12 -20.95
N GLU A 199 17.84 0.57 -19.94
CA GLU A 199 19.07 1.33 -20.10
C GLU A 199 20.22 0.33 -20.04
N GLN A 200 20.78 0.01 -21.22
CA GLN A 200 21.96 -0.85 -21.38
C GLN A 200 23.11 -0.25 -20.56
N GLU A 201 23.29 -0.72 -19.33
CA GLU A 201 24.59 -0.60 -18.69
C GLU A 201 25.58 -1.46 -19.50
N ALA A 202 26.57 -0.80 -20.08
CA ALA A 202 27.77 -1.49 -20.53
C ALA A 202 28.30 -2.37 -19.40
N PRO A 203 28.79 -3.61 -19.68
CA PRO A 203 29.24 -4.50 -18.62
C PRO A 203 30.25 -3.76 -17.73
N PRO A 204 30.07 -3.80 -16.39
CA PRO A 204 30.94 -3.07 -15.49
C PRO A 204 32.36 -3.58 -15.69
N THR A 205 33.25 -2.72 -16.15
CA THR A 205 34.67 -2.92 -15.96
C THR A 205 34.93 -2.97 -14.48
N MET A 206 35.35 -4.13 -13.96
CA MET A 206 35.64 -4.32 -12.54
C MET A 206 36.54 -3.19 -12.03
N PRO A 207 36.10 -2.37 -11.08
CA PRO A 207 36.98 -1.45 -10.40
C PRO A 207 37.92 -2.24 -9.48
N PRO A 208 39.17 -1.77 -9.26
CA PRO A 208 40.06 -2.42 -8.31
C PRO A 208 39.44 -2.40 -6.90
N ALA A 209 39.65 -3.48 -6.18
CA ALA A 209 39.20 -3.65 -4.80
C ALA A 209 39.73 -2.49 -3.94
N ASN A 210 38.85 -1.60 -3.53
CA ASN A 210 38.88 -0.61 -2.46
C ASN A 210 38.13 0.65 -2.89
N GLN A 211 36.82 0.68 -2.72
CA GLN A 211 36.10 1.95 -2.51
C GLN A 211 34.86 1.68 -1.65
N GLU A 212 34.73 2.52 -0.66
CA GLU A 212 33.66 2.56 0.34
C GLU A 212 32.28 2.64 -0.29
N GLY A 213 31.35 1.91 0.34
CA GLY A 213 30.04 1.55 -0.16
C GLY A 213 29.15 2.67 -0.72
N GLU A 214 28.50 2.35 -1.80
CA GLU A 214 27.32 3.08 -2.30
C GLU A 214 26.24 3.10 -1.21
N LYS A 215 25.80 4.31 -0.85
CA LYS A 215 24.69 4.47 0.09
C LYS A 215 23.41 3.98 -0.58
N PRO A 216 22.70 3.03 0.02
CA PRO A 216 21.40 2.60 -0.51
C PRO A 216 20.44 3.80 -0.57
N TRP A 217 19.63 3.89 -1.61
CA TRP A 217 18.60 4.92 -1.81
C TRP A 217 17.49 4.89 -0.73
N ILE A 218 17.42 3.81 0.04
CA ILE A 218 16.63 3.69 1.27
C ILE A 218 17.61 3.73 2.43
N ILE A 219 17.44 4.67 3.36
CA ILE A 219 18.22 4.70 4.59
C ILE A 219 17.88 3.46 5.39
N THR A 220 18.78 2.47 5.44
CA THR A 220 18.65 1.35 6.37
C THR A 220 18.96 1.85 7.79
N PRO A 221 18.17 1.46 8.81
CA PRO A 221 18.36 1.93 10.18
C PRO A 221 19.53 1.23 10.90
N THR A 222 20.70 1.08 10.29
CA THR A 222 21.83 0.40 10.93
C THR A 222 22.89 1.31 11.53
N GLU A 223 22.78 2.62 11.34
CA GLU A 223 23.69 3.56 11.99
C GLU A 223 22.90 4.62 12.74
N ASN A 224 22.72 4.46 14.04
CA ASN A 224 22.16 5.35 15.06
C ASN A 224 20.75 5.01 15.58
N TRP A 225 20.58 3.78 16.08
CA TRP A 225 19.45 3.45 16.94
C TRP A 225 19.96 2.89 18.28
N LEU A 226 20.54 3.76 19.10
CA LEU A 226 20.61 3.68 20.58
C LEU A 226 20.43 5.07 21.15
#